data_c4845484b3e57645ff44ee0b9c56f323
#
_entry.id   c4845484b3e57645ff44ee0b9c56f323
#
_cell.length_a   1.000
_cell.length_b   1.000
_cell.length_c   1.000
_cell.angle_alpha   90.00
_cell.angle_beta   90.00
_cell.angle_gamma   90.00
#
_symmetry.space_group_name_H-M   'P 1'
#
loop_
_entity.id
_entity.type
_entity.pdbx_description
1 polymer ?
#
loop_
_entity_poly.entity_id
_entity_poly.type
_entity_poly.pdbx_seq_one_letter_code
_entity_poly.pdbx_strand_id
1 'polypeptide(L)'
;MLYIERREHDGSTDFRLIGQLPFKEMKWARVPDHEVAYYDARLEAPSEVLQEGDVILVRIKGKGSTPYVWKLSLEQKPEIQGALLCMEVKTGRIKAMVGGRDFTESQFNRAIQARRQPGSAFKPIIYAAALD
;
A
#
# COMPACT_ATOMS: atom_id res chain seq x y z
N MET A 1 15.06 9.71 14.68
CA MET A 1 15.70 8.51 14.10
C MET A 1 15.12 7.32 14.85
N LEU A 2 14.39 6.46 14.19
CA LEU A 2 13.78 5.28 14.82
C LEU A 2 14.66 4.07 14.57
N TYR A 3 14.95 3.31 15.61
CA TYR A 3 15.70 2.07 15.50
C TYR A 3 14.73 0.91 15.66
N ILE A 4 14.77 -0.04 14.74
CA ILE A 4 13.93 -1.24 14.76
C ILE A 4 14.83 -2.43 14.98
N GLU A 5 14.52 -3.21 16.01
CA GLU A 5 15.23 -4.42 16.40
C GLU A 5 14.34 -5.63 16.11
N ARG A 6 14.81 -6.59 15.33
CA ARG A 6 14.15 -7.88 15.17
C ARG A 6 14.85 -8.91 16.05
N ARG A 7 14.08 -9.58 16.91
CA ARG A 7 14.53 -10.76 17.66
C ARG A 7 13.97 -12.01 16.97
N GLU A 8 14.84 -12.91 16.54
CA GLU A 8 14.42 -14.25 16.12
C GLU A 8 14.51 -15.22 17.31
N HIS A 9 13.46 -15.99 17.51
CA HIS A 9 13.27 -16.81 18.72
C HIS A 9 13.43 -18.30 18.36
N ASP A 10 14.63 -18.71 17.93
CA ASP A 10 14.90 -20.14 17.64
C ASP A 10 16.08 -20.73 18.44
N GLY A 11 16.56 -20.03 19.46
CA GLY A 11 17.62 -20.52 20.34
C GLY A 11 19.02 -20.49 19.77
N SER A 12 19.24 -19.99 18.56
CA SER A 12 20.55 -19.81 17.93
C SER A 12 20.82 -18.32 17.65
N THR A 13 21.85 -17.80 18.30
CA THR A 13 22.52 -16.50 18.05
C THR A 13 21.59 -15.34 17.66
N ASP A 14 21.27 -14.49 18.63
CA ASP A 14 20.56 -13.22 18.45
C ASP A 14 21.25 -12.33 17.41
N PHE A 15 20.80 -12.38 16.16
CA PHE A 15 21.16 -11.37 15.18
C PHE A 15 20.28 -10.13 15.39
N ARG A 16 20.84 -9.11 16.02
CA ARG A 16 20.22 -7.80 16.10
C ARG A 16 20.42 -7.07 14.78
N LEU A 17 19.39 -6.98 13.96
CA LEU A 17 19.37 -6.08 12.81
C LEU A 17 18.89 -4.72 13.28
N ILE A 18 19.73 -3.71 13.17
CA ILE A 18 19.33 -2.34 13.46
C ILE A 18 18.79 -1.72 12.19
N GLY A 19 17.54 -1.31 12.23
CA GLY A 19 16.90 -0.59 11.15
C GLY A 19 16.82 0.91 11.44
N GLN A 20 17.19 1.71 10.46
CA GLN A 20 17.04 3.15 10.51
C GLN A 20 15.87 3.56 9.62
N LEU A 21 14.79 4.08 10.22
CA LEU A 21 13.64 4.62 9.52
C LEU A 21 13.71 6.15 9.55
N PRO A 22 14.19 6.82 8.49
CA PRO A 22 14.22 8.28 8.43
C PRO A 22 12.79 8.84 8.36
N PHE A 23 12.55 9.98 8.96
CA PHE A 23 11.24 10.63 8.96
C PHE A 23 10.66 10.84 7.55
N LYS A 24 11.50 11.15 6.57
CA LYS A 24 11.10 11.30 5.16
C LYS A 24 10.44 10.05 4.56
N GLU A 25 10.81 8.86 5.05
CA GLU A 25 10.32 7.56 4.57
C GLU A 25 9.01 7.13 5.26
N MET A 26 8.46 7.98 6.13
CA MET A 26 7.19 7.77 6.80
C MET A 26 6.23 8.97 6.71
N LYS A 27 6.61 10.05 6.03
CA LYS A 27 5.80 11.28 5.89
C LYS A 27 4.43 11.09 5.25
N TRP A 28 4.19 9.97 4.61
CA TRP A 28 2.90 9.61 4.04
C TRP A 28 1.88 9.14 5.09
N ALA A 29 2.36 8.64 6.23
CA ALA A 29 1.49 8.19 7.32
C ALA A 29 0.66 9.35 7.86
N ARG A 30 -0.51 9.06 8.40
CA ARG A 30 -1.45 10.03 8.96
C ARG A 30 -2.06 9.46 10.23
N VAL A 31 -2.34 10.32 11.18
CA VAL A 31 -3.24 9.99 12.27
C VAL A 31 -4.65 9.91 11.69
N PRO A 32 -5.39 8.80 11.90
CA PRO A 32 -6.76 8.70 11.43
C PRO A 32 -7.63 9.76 12.13
N ASP A 33 -8.09 10.74 11.37
CA ASP A 33 -9.03 11.75 11.84
C ASP A 33 -10.06 12.01 10.73
N HIS A 34 -11.34 11.80 11.04
CA HIS A 34 -12.43 11.97 10.09
C HIS A 34 -12.81 13.43 9.86
N GLU A 35 -12.39 14.34 10.75
CA GLU A 35 -12.69 15.75 10.68
C GLU A 35 -11.63 16.54 9.90
N VAL A 36 -10.43 15.98 9.75
CA VAL A 36 -9.32 16.63 9.07
C VAL A 36 -9.14 16.06 7.67
N ALA A 37 -9.12 16.93 6.68
CA ALA A 37 -8.88 16.51 5.32
C ALA A 37 -7.46 15.89 5.16
N TYR A 38 -7.34 14.83 4.39
CA TYR A 38 -6.09 14.06 4.24
C TYR A 38 -4.85 14.92 3.92
N TYR A 39 -5.01 15.97 3.11
CA TYR A 39 -3.91 16.87 2.73
C TYR A 39 -3.48 17.81 3.86
N ASP A 40 -4.33 18.02 4.88
CA ASP A 40 -4.04 18.86 6.05
C ASP A 40 -3.48 18.02 7.21
N ALA A 41 -3.79 16.73 7.27
CA ALA A 41 -3.33 15.80 8.30
C ALA A 41 -1.86 15.39 8.09
N ARG A 42 -0.94 16.35 8.09
CA ARG A 42 0.50 16.08 7.90
C ARG A 42 1.16 15.74 9.21
N LEU A 43 2.03 14.70 9.19
CA LEU A 43 2.88 14.40 10.33
C LEU A 43 3.96 15.45 10.51
N GLU A 44 4.13 15.88 11.75
CA GLU A 44 5.22 16.76 12.19
C GLU A 44 6.33 15.95 12.89
N ALA A 45 5.94 14.89 13.62
CA ALA A 45 6.88 14.02 14.31
C ALA A 45 6.53 12.54 14.19
N PRO A 46 7.52 11.62 14.22
CA PRO A 46 7.27 10.17 14.23
C PRO A 46 6.40 9.69 15.40
N SER A 47 6.52 10.34 16.55
CA SER A 47 5.80 9.98 17.79
C SER A 47 4.29 10.14 17.72
N GLU A 48 3.77 10.84 16.69
CA GLU A 48 2.33 10.99 16.48
C GLU A 48 1.66 9.68 16.00
N VAL A 49 2.42 8.82 15.33
CA VAL A 49 1.89 7.58 14.71
C VAL A 49 2.63 6.31 15.15
N LEU A 50 3.77 6.45 15.80
CA LEU A 50 4.57 5.30 16.25
C LEU A 50 5.03 5.50 17.70
N GLN A 51 4.88 4.44 18.50
CA GLN A 51 5.34 4.39 19.87
C GLN A 51 6.36 3.27 20.05
N GLU A 52 7.16 3.36 21.12
CA GLU A 52 8.07 2.28 21.48
C GLU A 52 7.29 1.01 21.83
N GLY A 53 7.66 -0.11 21.21
CA GLY A 53 6.96 -1.40 21.35
C GLY A 53 5.99 -1.71 20.21
N ASP A 54 5.70 -0.77 19.31
CA ASP A 54 4.85 -1.04 18.16
C ASP A 54 5.50 -2.04 17.19
N VAL A 55 4.68 -2.96 16.66
CA VAL A 55 5.07 -3.85 15.57
C VAL A 55 4.63 -3.23 14.25
N ILE A 56 5.59 -2.87 13.43
CA ILE A 56 5.35 -2.16 12.18
C ILE A 56 5.87 -2.92 10.97
N LEU A 57 5.22 -2.71 9.82
CA LEU A 57 5.68 -3.24 8.55
C LEU A 57 6.67 -2.26 7.92
N VAL A 58 7.84 -2.78 7.54
CA VAL A 58 8.89 -1.97 6.91
C VAL A 58 9.44 -2.64 5.66
N ARG A 59 9.87 -1.83 4.71
CA ARG A 59 10.62 -2.28 3.54
C ARG A 59 12.09 -1.93 3.68
N ILE A 60 12.97 -2.90 3.43
CA ILE A 60 14.42 -2.67 3.37
C ILE A 60 14.75 -1.96 2.06
N LYS A 61 15.29 -0.75 2.15
CA LYS A 61 15.72 0.07 1.00
C LYS A 61 17.18 -0.18 0.62
N GLY A 62 17.99 -0.63 1.57
CA GLY A 62 19.40 -0.91 1.37
C GLY A 62 20.24 -0.83 2.64
N LYS A 63 21.56 -0.97 2.50
CA LYS A 63 22.48 -0.85 3.61
C LYS A 63 22.57 0.59 4.11
N GLY A 64 22.70 0.74 5.42
CA GLY A 64 22.92 2.03 6.07
C GLY A 64 24.37 2.50 6.01
N SER A 65 24.69 3.46 6.86
CA SER A 65 26.04 4.06 6.95
C SER A 65 27.06 3.14 7.63
N THR A 66 26.60 2.14 8.37
CA THR A 66 27.42 1.16 9.06
C THR A 66 27.05 -0.27 8.65
N PRO A 67 27.96 -1.26 8.80
CA PRO A 67 27.73 -2.62 8.30
C PRO A 67 26.49 -3.33 8.81
N TYR A 68 26.01 -2.97 9.99
CA TYR A 68 24.86 -3.62 10.66
C TYR A 68 23.59 -2.79 10.66
N VAL A 69 23.57 -1.66 9.98
CA VAL A 69 22.40 -0.77 9.89
C VAL A 69 21.76 -0.86 8.52
N TRP A 70 20.44 -1.04 8.50
CA TRP A 70 19.65 -1.06 7.28
C TRP A 70 18.79 0.20 7.16
N LYS A 71 18.71 0.75 5.97
CA LYS A 71 17.76 1.83 5.66
C LYS A 71 16.40 1.23 5.40
N LEU A 72 15.41 1.76 6.08
CA LEU A 72 14.02 1.30 6.03
C LEU A 72 13.08 2.38 5.51
N SER A 73 11.98 1.96 4.92
CA SER A 73 10.79 2.79 4.74
C SER A 73 9.61 2.17 5.49
N LEU A 74 8.74 3.01 6.06
CA LEU A 74 7.49 2.55 6.63
C LEU A 74 6.59 2.04 5.51
N GLU A 75 5.92 0.90 5.75
CA GLU A 75 4.95 0.32 4.84
C GLU A 75 3.63 0.09 5.58
N GLN A 76 2.55 0.06 4.82
CA GLN A 76 1.25 -0.34 5.30
C GLN A 76 0.66 -1.35 4.33
N LYS A 77 0.06 -2.41 4.86
CA LYS A 77 -0.71 -3.34 4.02
C LYS A 77 -1.96 -2.60 3.53
N PRO A 78 -2.15 -2.44 2.21
CA PRO A 78 -3.33 -1.79 1.70
C PRO A 78 -4.59 -2.61 2.00
N GLU A 79 -5.59 -1.99 2.61
CA GLU A 79 -6.90 -2.60 2.83
C GLU A 79 -7.78 -2.47 1.57
N ILE A 80 -7.60 -1.38 0.83
CA ILE A 80 -8.32 -1.12 -0.42
C ILE A 80 -7.67 -1.92 -1.54
N GLN A 81 -8.49 -2.55 -2.34
CA GLN A 81 -8.07 -3.28 -3.54
C GLN A 81 -8.73 -2.68 -4.77
N GLY A 82 -8.02 -2.77 -5.88
CA GLY A 82 -8.48 -2.31 -7.18
C GLY A 82 -8.35 -3.40 -8.24
N ALA A 83 -8.94 -3.15 -9.39
CA ALA A 83 -8.78 -3.97 -10.57
C ALA A 83 -8.55 -3.09 -11.79
N LEU A 84 -7.91 -3.65 -12.82
CA LEU A 84 -7.69 -3.00 -14.10
C LEU A 84 -8.03 -3.97 -15.21
N LEU A 85 -8.74 -3.46 -16.23
CA LEU A 85 -8.98 -4.16 -17.48
C LEU A 85 -8.57 -3.25 -18.64
N CYS A 86 -7.68 -3.72 -19.50
CA CYS A 86 -7.28 -3.04 -20.71
C CYS A 86 -7.75 -3.86 -21.94
N MET A 87 -8.46 -3.20 -22.83
CA MET A 87 -9.01 -3.81 -24.03
C MET A 87 -8.59 -3.05 -25.29
N GLU A 88 -8.37 -3.79 -26.38
CA GLU A 88 -8.16 -3.21 -27.69
C GLU A 88 -9.50 -2.76 -28.27
N VAL A 89 -9.63 -1.47 -28.57
CA VAL A 89 -10.91 -0.87 -29.00
C VAL A 89 -11.45 -1.48 -30.30
N LYS A 90 -10.58 -1.80 -31.25
CA LYS A 90 -11.00 -2.31 -32.58
C LYS A 90 -11.50 -3.77 -32.55
N THR A 91 -10.92 -4.61 -31.70
CA THR A 91 -11.18 -6.04 -31.70
C THR A 91 -11.91 -6.53 -30.45
N GLY A 92 -12.00 -5.70 -29.41
CA GLY A 92 -12.53 -6.09 -28.10
C GLY A 92 -11.64 -7.06 -27.34
N ARG A 93 -10.42 -7.36 -27.81
CA ARG A 93 -9.51 -8.30 -27.16
C ARG A 93 -8.95 -7.70 -25.88
N ILE A 94 -8.96 -8.49 -24.81
CA ILE A 94 -8.32 -8.14 -23.55
C ILE A 94 -6.81 -8.20 -23.72
N LYS A 95 -6.11 -7.10 -23.48
CA LYS A 95 -4.65 -6.96 -23.53
C LYS A 95 -4.00 -7.12 -22.17
N ALA A 96 -4.68 -6.67 -21.11
CA ALA A 96 -4.21 -6.84 -19.74
C ALA A 96 -5.41 -6.90 -18.79
N MET A 97 -5.27 -7.70 -17.74
CA MET A 97 -6.25 -7.82 -16.67
C MET A 97 -5.51 -8.01 -15.34
N VAL A 98 -5.85 -7.18 -14.35
CA VAL A 98 -5.38 -7.29 -12.97
C VAL A 98 -6.62 -7.29 -12.08
N GLY A 99 -6.84 -8.38 -11.35
CA GLY A 99 -8.04 -8.56 -10.53
C GLY A 99 -7.89 -8.15 -9.07
N GLY A 100 -6.67 -7.84 -8.62
CA GLY A 100 -6.35 -7.49 -7.26
C GLY A 100 -4.85 -7.30 -7.07
N ARG A 101 -4.43 -7.00 -5.85
CA ARG A 101 -3.03 -6.71 -5.52
C ARG A 101 -2.15 -7.97 -5.54
N ASP A 102 -2.64 -9.04 -4.92
CA ASP A 102 -1.89 -10.27 -4.73
C ASP A 102 -2.84 -11.47 -4.76
N PHE A 103 -2.55 -12.42 -5.67
CA PHE A 103 -3.35 -13.63 -5.85
C PHE A 103 -3.23 -14.59 -4.66
N THR A 104 -2.09 -14.59 -3.97
CA THR A 104 -1.88 -15.45 -2.79
C THR A 104 -2.71 -14.99 -1.59
N GLU A 105 -3.01 -13.69 -1.50
CA GLU A 105 -3.88 -13.14 -0.46
C GLU A 105 -5.37 -13.28 -0.80
N SER A 106 -5.73 -13.14 -2.08
CA SER A 106 -7.11 -13.23 -2.53
C SER A 106 -7.18 -13.64 -3.99
N GLN A 107 -7.81 -14.78 -4.24
CA GLN A 107 -8.08 -15.29 -5.59
C GLN A 107 -9.28 -14.61 -6.25
N PHE A 108 -9.97 -13.71 -5.53
CA PHE A 108 -11.13 -12.99 -6.05
C PHE A 108 -10.71 -11.97 -7.12
N ASN A 109 -11.06 -12.25 -8.37
CA ASN A 109 -10.78 -11.35 -9.48
C ASN A 109 -11.85 -10.26 -9.59
N ARG A 110 -11.52 -9.07 -9.12
CA ARG A 110 -12.45 -7.92 -9.07
C ARG A 110 -12.82 -7.38 -10.44
N ALA A 111 -12.01 -7.64 -11.46
CA ALA A 111 -12.31 -7.19 -12.83
C ALA A 111 -13.51 -7.93 -13.43
N ILE A 112 -13.77 -9.20 -13.03
CA ILE A 112 -14.82 -10.03 -13.60
C ILE A 112 -15.84 -10.56 -12.59
N GLN A 113 -15.48 -10.65 -11.30
CA GLN A 113 -16.32 -11.25 -10.27
C GLN A 113 -17.01 -10.20 -9.39
N ALA A 114 -16.47 -8.97 -9.30
CA ALA A 114 -17.06 -7.92 -8.48
C ALA A 114 -18.39 -7.45 -9.10
N ARG A 115 -19.46 -7.53 -8.30
CA ARG A 115 -20.77 -7.00 -8.67
C ARG A 115 -20.97 -5.66 -7.97
N ARG A 116 -20.66 -4.59 -8.67
CA ARG A 116 -20.78 -3.22 -8.16
C ARG A 116 -21.76 -2.42 -8.99
N GLN A 117 -22.45 -1.49 -8.33
CA GLN A 117 -23.29 -0.51 -9.01
C GLN A 117 -22.40 0.36 -9.92
N PRO A 118 -22.69 0.42 -11.25
CA PRO A 118 -21.83 1.14 -12.19
C PRO A 118 -21.84 2.65 -11.98
N GLY A 119 -22.90 3.22 -11.44
CA GLY A 119 -23.04 4.66 -11.23
C GLY A 119 -22.78 5.44 -12.53
N SER A 120 -21.98 6.49 -12.46
CA SER A 120 -21.64 7.33 -13.60
C SER A 120 -20.84 6.63 -14.72
N ALA A 121 -20.23 5.48 -14.45
CA ALA A 121 -19.55 4.68 -15.47
C ALA A 121 -20.53 4.12 -16.53
N PHE A 122 -21.83 4.13 -16.26
CA PHE A 122 -22.87 3.75 -17.22
C PHE A 122 -23.22 4.85 -18.24
N LYS A 123 -22.87 6.11 -17.97
CA LYS A 123 -23.17 7.26 -18.84
C LYS A 123 -22.71 7.12 -20.29
N PRO A 124 -21.49 6.61 -20.59
CA PRO A 124 -21.07 6.40 -21.98
C PRO A 124 -22.00 5.53 -22.79
N ILE A 125 -22.61 4.51 -22.17
CA ILE A 125 -23.56 3.62 -22.82
C ILE A 125 -24.85 4.37 -23.15
N ILE A 126 -25.35 5.19 -22.21
CA ILE A 126 -26.55 6.02 -22.42
C ILE A 126 -26.31 7.03 -23.55
N TYR A 127 -25.14 7.69 -23.54
CA TYR A 127 -24.82 8.68 -24.59
C TYR A 127 -24.63 8.03 -25.96
N ALA A 128 -23.99 6.88 -26.03
CA ALA A 128 -23.85 6.14 -27.28
C ALA A 128 -25.25 5.78 -27.86
N ALA A 129 -26.12 5.26 -27.02
CA ALA A 129 -27.51 4.94 -27.45
C ALA A 129 -28.36 6.17 -27.81
N ALA A 130 -28.02 7.36 -27.32
CA ALA A 130 -28.75 8.58 -27.66
C ALA A 130 -28.25 9.25 -28.96
N LEU A 131 -27.05 8.84 -29.43
CA LEU A 131 -26.43 9.36 -30.67
C LEU A 131 -26.65 8.44 -31.88
N ASP A 132 -27.12 7.21 -31.66
CA ASP A 132 -27.43 6.21 -32.65
C ASP A 132 -28.89 6.42 -33.17
#